data_9bc990dee62903f5dbff75fd57f75016
#
_entry.id   9bc990dee62903f5dbff75fd57f75016
#
_cell.length_a   1.000
_cell.length_b   1.000
_cell.length_c   1.000
_cell.angle_alpha   90.00
_cell.angle_beta   90.00
_cell.angle_gamma   90.00
#
_symmetry.space_group_name_H-M   'P 1'
#
loop_
_entity.id
_entity.type
_entity.pdbx_description
1 polymer ?
#
loop_
_entity_poly.entity_id
_entity_poly.type
_entity_poly.pdbx_seq_one_letter_code
_entity_poly.pdbx_strand_id
1 'polypeptide(L)'
;MADTITIIDDRTGKKVTVPINGGTFSSAALRELDPGLFMYDPAYLSTAACASAITYLDGDNGVLRYRGYPIEQLAEKSTFLEVAYLLLNGELPTEAQFKKWEYDVIHHTMIHENMRKRFVDG
;
A
#
# COMPACT_ATOMS: atom_id res chain seq x y z
N MET A 1 25.43 12.50 -4.40
CA MET A 1 24.59 13.46 -5.13
C MET A 1 23.17 12.95 -5.03
N ALA A 2 22.20 13.82 -4.87
CA ALA A 2 20.80 13.37 -4.92
C ALA A 2 20.46 13.06 -6.39
N ASP A 3 19.90 11.87 -6.64
CA ASP A 3 19.44 11.51 -7.97
C ASP A 3 18.23 12.37 -8.34
N THR A 4 18.25 12.97 -9.51
CA THR A 4 17.19 13.87 -9.97
C THR A 4 16.82 13.58 -11.42
N ILE A 5 15.59 13.87 -11.78
CA ILE A 5 15.13 13.90 -13.17
C ILE A 5 14.67 15.33 -13.51
N THR A 6 14.99 15.79 -14.71
CA THR A 6 14.48 17.06 -15.22
C THR A 6 13.50 16.80 -16.36
N ILE A 7 12.30 17.37 -16.22
CA ILE A 7 11.21 17.27 -17.20
C ILE A 7 11.06 18.64 -17.87
N ILE A 8 11.00 18.67 -19.18
CA ILE A 8 10.88 19.88 -20.00
C ILE A 8 9.59 19.82 -20.79
N ASP A 9 8.81 20.88 -20.75
CA ASP A 9 7.67 21.08 -21.63
C ASP A 9 8.12 21.87 -22.87
N ASP A 10 8.29 21.19 -23.99
CA ASP A 10 8.77 21.78 -25.23
C ASP A 10 7.80 22.83 -25.84
N ARG A 11 6.52 22.81 -25.43
CA ARG A 11 5.51 23.80 -25.88
C ARG A 11 5.77 25.18 -25.26
N THR A 12 6.25 25.20 -24.02
CA THR A 12 6.43 26.44 -23.23
C THR A 12 7.88 26.75 -22.88
N GLY A 13 8.77 25.77 -23.03
CA GLY A 13 10.16 25.85 -22.57
C GLY A 13 10.32 25.77 -21.06
N LYS A 14 9.23 25.57 -20.29
CA LYS A 14 9.30 25.37 -18.85
C LYS A 14 10.00 24.07 -18.50
N LYS A 15 10.75 24.07 -17.40
CA LYS A 15 11.41 22.88 -16.86
C LYS A 15 11.20 22.78 -15.36
N VAL A 16 11.10 21.54 -14.87
CA VAL A 16 11.07 21.22 -13.45
C VAL A 16 12.09 20.10 -13.17
N THR A 17 12.83 20.23 -12.08
CA THR A 17 13.78 19.20 -11.61
C THR A 17 13.23 18.58 -10.34
N VAL A 18 13.10 17.26 -10.32
CA VAL A 18 12.44 16.49 -9.28
C VAL A 18 13.39 15.47 -8.71
N PRO A 19 13.47 15.30 -7.37
CA PRO A 19 14.27 14.24 -6.77
C PRO A 19 13.68 12.86 -7.06
N ILE A 20 14.57 11.89 -7.25
CA ILE A 20 14.23 10.47 -7.36
C ILE A 20 14.41 9.84 -5.97
N ASN A 21 13.34 9.21 -5.46
CA ASN A 21 13.35 8.51 -4.19
C ASN A 21 12.89 7.05 -4.41
N GLY A 22 13.76 6.08 -4.09
CA GLY A 22 13.42 4.67 -4.25
C GLY A 22 13.01 4.28 -5.68
N GLY A 23 13.66 4.87 -6.70
CA GLY A 23 13.33 4.64 -8.12
C GLY A 23 12.06 5.34 -8.60
N THR A 24 11.45 6.19 -7.78
CA THR A 24 10.22 6.94 -8.12
C THR A 24 10.42 8.44 -8.01
N PHE A 25 9.62 9.20 -8.73
CA PHE A 25 9.51 10.65 -8.59
C PHE A 25 8.03 11.09 -8.51
N SER A 26 7.78 12.24 -7.92
CA SER A 26 6.42 12.75 -7.73
C SER A 26 5.80 13.21 -9.05
N SER A 27 4.64 12.67 -9.40
CA SER A 27 3.84 13.12 -10.55
C SER A 27 3.29 14.55 -10.38
N ALA A 28 3.26 15.08 -9.15
CA ALA A 28 2.85 16.47 -8.89
C ALA A 28 3.71 17.50 -9.64
N ALA A 29 4.97 17.15 -9.96
CA ALA A 29 5.86 17.97 -10.76
C ALA A 29 5.33 18.31 -12.16
N LEU A 30 4.53 17.43 -12.75
CA LEU A 30 3.89 17.69 -14.05
C LEU A 30 2.91 18.87 -13.97
N ARG A 31 2.23 19.04 -12.84
CA ARG A 31 1.29 20.15 -12.62
C ARG A 31 2.00 21.48 -12.38
N GLU A 32 3.27 21.48 -12.02
CA GLU A 32 4.11 22.68 -11.96
C GLU A 32 4.43 23.19 -13.38
N LEU A 33 4.58 22.28 -14.35
CA LEU A 33 4.75 22.65 -15.75
C LEU A 33 3.45 23.21 -16.34
N ASP A 34 2.37 22.45 -16.18
CA ASP A 34 1.04 22.81 -16.67
C ASP A 34 -0.02 22.18 -15.76
N PRO A 35 -0.93 22.98 -15.12
CA PRO A 35 -1.98 22.46 -14.24
C PRO A 35 -2.96 21.49 -14.93
N GLY A 36 -3.04 21.51 -16.26
CA GLY A 36 -3.86 20.59 -17.05
C GLY A 36 -3.17 19.29 -17.44
N LEU A 37 -1.89 19.09 -17.06
CA LEU A 37 -1.14 17.90 -17.43
C LEU A 37 -1.33 16.78 -16.42
N PHE A 38 -1.72 15.59 -16.91
CA PHE A 38 -1.90 14.38 -16.12
C PHE A 38 -1.15 13.22 -16.76
N MET A 39 -0.67 12.28 -15.94
CA MET A 39 -0.16 11.00 -16.42
C MET A 39 -1.32 10.09 -16.78
N TYR A 40 -1.25 9.47 -17.96
CA TYR A 40 -2.18 8.45 -18.39
C TYR A 40 -1.50 7.07 -18.36
N ASP A 41 -1.86 6.26 -17.37
CA ASP A 41 -1.32 4.91 -17.17
C ASP A 41 -2.47 3.96 -16.79
N PRO A 42 -3.28 3.49 -17.76
CA PRO A 42 -4.50 2.74 -17.50
C PRO A 42 -4.29 1.39 -16.82
N ALA A 43 -3.11 0.81 -16.94
CA ALA A 43 -2.78 -0.49 -16.38
C ALA A 43 -1.89 -0.41 -15.13
N TYR A 44 -1.54 0.78 -14.66
CA TYR A 44 -0.59 1.00 -13.56
C TYR A 44 0.76 0.29 -13.75
N LEU A 45 1.22 0.18 -15.00
CA LEU A 45 2.44 -0.54 -15.35
C LEU A 45 3.71 0.24 -14.97
N SER A 46 3.63 1.56 -14.98
CA SER A 46 4.77 2.45 -14.70
C SER A 46 4.51 3.46 -13.59
N THR A 47 3.34 3.41 -12.94
CA THR A 47 2.97 4.34 -11.88
C THR A 47 2.94 3.64 -10.53
N ALA A 48 3.76 4.12 -9.59
CA ALA A 48 3.71 3.67 -8.20
C ALA A 48 2.59 4.42 -7.45
N ALA A 49 1.55 3.70 -7.01
CA ALA A 49 0.39 4.29 -6.36
C ALA A 49 0.67 4.70 -4.90
N CYS A 50 1.48 3.94 -4.18
CA CYS A 50 1.84 4.23 -2.79
C CYS A 50 3.14 3.52 -2.39
N ALA A 51 3.74 3.97 -1.29
CA ALA A 51 4.78 3.23 -0.58
C ALA A 51 4.12 2.33 0.48
N SER A 52 4.51 1.06 0.54
CA SER A 52 3.98 0.11 1.52
C SER A 52 5.09 -0.75 2.10
N ALA A 53 5.04 -1.00 3.42
CA ALA A 53 5.92 -1.93 4.12
C ALA A 53 5.19 -3.24 4.47
N ILE A 54 3.98 -3.47 3.92
CA ILE A 54 3.16 -4.64 4.26
C ILE A 54 3.60 -5.86 3.47
N THR A 55 3.73 -5.73 2.15
CA THR A 55 3.98 -6.85 1.25
C THR A 55 5.24 -6.59 0.42
N TYR A 56 6.11 -7.59 0.35
CA TYR A 56 7.18 -7.67 -0.63
C TYR A 56 6.87 -8.82 -1.59
N LEU A 57 6.84 -8.53 -2.88
CA LEU A 57 6.60 -9.50 -3.94
C LEU A 57 7.71 -9.41 -4.98
N ASP A 58 8.33 -10.55 -5.25
CA ASP A 58 9.27 -10.75 -6.35
C ASP A 58 8.78 -11.95 -7.16
N GLY A 59 8.07 -11.67 -8.24
CA GLY A 59 7.46 -12.71 -9.09
C GLY A 59 8.48 -13.53 -9.87
N ASP A 60 9.61 -12.92 -10.26
CA ASP A 60 10.64 -13.59 -11.04
C ASP A 60 11.37 -14.67 -10.22
N ASN A 61 11.58 -14.38 -8.94
CA ASN A 61 12.23 -15.32 -8.01
C ASN A 61 11.22 -16.11 -7.16
N GLY A 62 9.91 -15.89 -7.34
CA GLY A 62 8.86 -16.59 -6.60
C GLY A 62 8.86 -16.26 -5.10
N VAL A 63 9.21 -15.03 -4.70
CA VAL A 63 9.31 -14.62 -3.30
C VAL A 63 8.12 -13.75 -2.92
N LEU A 64 7.39 -14.16 -1.88
CA LEU A 64 6.34 -13.36 -1.24
C LEU A 64 6.60 -13.28 0.27
N ARG A 65 6.55 -12.05 0.80
CA ARG A 65 6.68 -11.81 2.25
C ARG A 65 5.61 -10.85 2.73
N TYR A 66 5.07 -11.13 3.91
CA TYR A 66 4.19 -10.23 4.64
C TYR A 66 4.91 -9.71 5.87
N ARG A 67 5.10 -8.37 5.97
CA ARG A 67 5.84 -7.73 7.06
C ARG A 67 7.23 -8.34 7.29
N GLY A 68 7.87 -8.87 6.22
CA GLY A 68 9.17 -9.54 6.29
C GLY A 68 9.11 -11.06 6.51
N TYR A 69 7.97 -11.62 6.93
CA TYR A 69 7.79 -13.07 7.11
C TYR A 69 7.53 -13.76 5.78
N PRO A 70 8.26 -14.84 5.45
CA PRO A 70 8.02 -15.63 4.24
C PRO A 70 6.63 -16.25 4.24
N ILE A 71 5.96 -16.25 3.08
CA ILE A 71 4.59 -16.77 2.97
C ILE A 71 4.48 -18.25 3.33
N GLU A 72 5.51 -19.05 3.03
CA GLU A 72 5.57 -20.48 3.32
C GLU A 72 5.47 -20.73 4.84
N GLN A 73 6.15 -19.92 5.64
CA GLN A 73 6.09 -20.04 7.09
C GLN A 73 4.72 -19.65 7.65
N LEU A 74 4.13 -18.60 7.10
CA LEU A 74 2.80 -18.14 7.52
C LEU A 74 1.72 -19.16 7.13
N ALA A 75 1.81 -19.76 5.94
CA ALA A 75 0.86 -20.75 5.47
C ALA A 75 0.89 -22.05 6.30
N GLU A 76 2.08 -22.46 6.75
CA GLU A 76 2.25 -23.69 7.52
C GLU A 76 1.97 -23.53 9.02
N LYS A 77 2.30 -22.36 9.59
CA LYS A 77 2.40 -22.18 11.05
C LYS A 77 1.46 -21.16 11.65
N SER A 78 0.74 -20.40 10.82
CA SER A 78 -0.13 -19.32 11.29
C SER A 78 -1.58 -19.54 10.87
N THR A 79 -2.49 -19.06 11.70
CA THR A 79 -3.91 -18.99 11.37
C THR A 79 -4.22 -17.72 10.59
N PHE A 80 -5.41 -17.66 9.96
CA PHE A 80 -5.89 -16.45 9.28
C PHE A 80 -5.89 -15.21 10.20
N LEU A 81 -6.33 -15.36 11.45
CA LEU A 81 -6.40 -14.24 12.40
C LEU A 81 -5.02 -13.76 12.85
N GLU A 82 -4.04 -14.64 12.96
CA GLU A 82 -2.64 -14.28 13.26
C GLU A 82 -2.04 -13.46 12.10
N VAL A 83 -2.28 -13.91 10.86
CA VAL A 83 -1.81 -13.18 9.68
C VAL A 83 -2.52 -11.84 9.55
N ALA A 84 -3.83 -11.77 9.81
CA ALA A 84 -4.57 -10.50 9.82
C ALA A 84 -3.99 -9.53 10.87
N TYR A 85 -3.69 -10.02 12.06
CA TYR A 85 -3.03 -9.23 13.11
C TYR A 85 -1.65 -8.72 12.65
N LEU A 86 -0.84 -9.61 12.06
CA LEU A 86 0.49 -9.26 11.52
C LEU A 86 0.41 -8.13 10.49
N LEU A 87 -0.50 -8.21 9.54
CA LEU A 87 -0.65 -7.20 8.49
C LEU A 87 -1.01 -5.82 9.06
N LEU A 88 -1.90 -5.79 10.06
CA LEU A 88 -2.36 -4.55 10.69
C LEU A 88 -1.33 -3.96 11.66
N ASN A 89 -0.69 -4.80 12.47
CA ASN A 89 0.16 -4.36 13.58
C ASN A 89 1.66 -4.42 13.27
N GLY A 90 2.07 -5.14 12.23
CA GLY A 90 3.47 -5.21 11.77
C GLY A 90 4.28 -6.38 12.35
N GLU A 91 3.81 -7.01 13.42
CA GLU A 91 4.44 -8.14 14.11
C GLU A 91 3.41 -9.23 14.43
N LEU A 92 3.86 -10.48 14.54
CA LEU A 92 2.99 -11.57 14.98
C LEU A 92 2.55 -11.35 16.44
N PRO A 93 1.31 -11.71 16.78
CA PRO A 93 0.80 -11.52 18.13
C PRO A 93 1.48 -12.47 19.14
N THR A 94 1.69 -12.01 20.35
CA THR A 94 1.89 -12.90 21.50
C THR A 94 0.58 -13.64 21.82
N GLU A 95 0.65 -14.73 22.59
CA GLU A 95 -0.54 -15.50 22.96
C GLU A 95 -1.64 -14.64 23.63
N ALA A 96 -1.25 -13.71 24.49
CA ALA A 96 -2.18 -12.82 25.17
C ALA A 96 -2.83 -11.82 24.18
N GLN A 97 -2.06 -11.27 23.25
CA GLN A 97 -2.55 -10.39 22.20
C GLN A 97 -3.48 -11.13 21.26
N PHE A 98 -3.13 -12.36 20.88
CA PHE A 98 -3.95 -13.18 20.01
C PHE A 98 -5.33 -13.49 20.62
N LYS A 99 -5.36 -13.92 21.89
CA LYS A 99 -6.63 -14.20 22.60
C LYS A 99 -7.53 -12.98 22.66
N LYS A 100 -6.96 -11.79 22.92
CA LYS A 100 -7.73 -10.53 22.90
C LYS A 100 -8.22 -10.20 21.51
N TRP A 101 -7.37 -10.29 20.49
CA TRP A 101 -7.68 -10.03 19.10
C TRP A 101 -8.79 -10.96 18.57
N GLU A 102 -8.65 -12.25 18.81
CA GLU A 102 -9.64 -13.26 18.47
C GLU A 102 -11.01 -12.97 19.11
N TYR A 103 -10.99 -12.65 20.42
CA TYR A 103 -12.21 -12.26 21.14
C TYR A 103 -12.84 -11.01 20.52
N ASP A 104 -12.08 -9.96 20.24
CA ASP A 104 -12.58 -8.73 19.67
C ASP A 104 -13.21 -8.97 18.27
N VAL A 105 -12.54 -9.76 17.41
CA VAL A 105 -13.04 -10.06 16.06
C VAL A 105 -14.33 -10.87 16.13
N ILE A 106 -14.38 -11.93 16.96
CA ILE A 106 -15.55 -12.83 17.05
C ILE A 106 -16.77 -12.12 17.66
N HIS A 107 -16.56 -11.21 18.62
CA HIS A 107 -17.66 -10.56 19.33
C HIS A 107 -18.13 -9.24 18.70
N HIS A 108 -17.47 -8.75 17.66
CA HIS A 108 -17.84 -7.51 16.94
C HIS A 108 -18.29 -7.78 15.50
N THR A 109 -18.96 -8.91 15.26
CA THR A 109 -19.41 -9.31 13.91
C THR A 109 -20.75 -8.69 13.50
N MET A 110 -21.48 -8.07 14.42
CA MET A 110 -22.78 -7.47 14.14
C MET A 110 -22.69 -5.96 14.02
N ILE A 111 -23.24 -5.44 12.95
CA ILE A 111 -23.36 -3.99 12.72
C ILE A 111 -24.66 -3.51 13.37
N HIS A 112 -24.60 -2.38 14.09
CA HIS A 112 -25.78 -1.75 14.64
C HIS A 112 -26.76 -1.37 13.53
N GLU A 113 -28.06 -1.60 13.73
CA GLU A 113 -29.12 -1.39 12.73
C GLU A 113 -29.11 0.02 12.11
N ASN A 114 -28.79 1.06 12.89
CA ASN A 114 -28.70 2.42 12.38
C ASN A 114 -27.50 2.62 11.43
N MET A 115 -26.42 1.87 11.61
CA MET A 115 -25.28 1.87 10.70
C MET A 115 -25.66 1.21 9.38
N ARG A 116 -26.35 0.08 9.44
CA ARG A 116 -26.86 -0.61 8.27
C ARG A 116 -27.76 0.31 7.44
N LYS A 117 -28.77 0.92 8.06
CA LYS A 117 -29.70 1.83 7.37
C LYS A 117 -29.03 3.04 6.73
N ARG A 118 -27.97 3.60 7.34
CA ARG A 118 -27.32 4.80 6.84
C ARG A 118 -26.26 4.55 5.77
N PHE A 119 -25.61 3.38 5.78
CA PHE A 119 -24.44 3.14 4.94
C PHE A 119 -24.63 2.00 3.92
N VAL A 120 -25.61 1.12 4.14
CA VAL A 120 -25.86 -0.02 3.25
C VAL A 120 -27.18 0.15 2.50
N ASP A 121 -28.24 0.55 3.20
CA ASP A 121 -29.59 0.69 2.65
C ASP A 121 -29.89 2.13 2.18
N GLY A 122 -29.05 3.12 2.51
CA GLY A 122 -29.18 4.53 2.13
C GLY A 122 -28.57 4.88 0.82
#